data_13a472da1b2404a8b603ab090430f7bb
#
_entry.id   13a472da1b2404a8b603ab090430f7bb
#
_cell.length_a   1.000
_cell.length_b   1.000
_cell.length_c   1.000
_cell.angle_alpha   90.00
_cell.angle_beta   90.00
_cell.angle_gamma   90.00
#
_symmetry.space_group_name_H-M   'P 1'
#
loop_
_entity.id
_entity.type
_entity.pdbx_description
1 polymer ?
#
loop_
_entity_poly.entity_id
_entity_poly.type
_entity_poly.pdbx_seq_one_letter_code
_entity_poly.pdbx_strand_id
1 'polypeptide(L)'
;GGKLVKEFPRIPGIDFSGKVVESNSENFKKDDEVILTGCRVGEISHGGYSQFAKVKKDFLVKSPKGISTKQAMILGTAGFTALMCAFAIKAREEILLGEKVKDVLVTGATGGVGSVAVMVLSKFGYNVTAVTGKMDKAESLKKLGASSVIDRKEFEGEPKLLGKSIWDGVVDTVGGNILAHAISQTKHSGIVAACGNAGGIKLNTSVMPFILRGVKLWGIDSVAVSLKRREFVWSQVSSLIDFNILNETVQIVSMKELLEIFPKMLKGETSGRIVVDVNK
;
A
#
# COMPACT_ATOMS: atom_id res chain seq x y z
N GLY A 1 -4.70 11.58 15.10
CA GLY A 1 -4.15 10.96 16.06
C GLY A 1 -4.42 9.53 16.48
N GLY A 2 -3.89 8.53 15.75
CA GLY A 2 -3.87 7.17 16.27
C GLY A 2 -2.97 7.10 17.51
N LYS A 3 -3.46 6.51 18.60
CA LYS A 3 -2.71 6.37 19.86
C LYS A 3 -1.67 5.23 19.79
N LEU A 4 -0.88 5.19 18.69
CA LEU A 4 0.11 4.12 18.44
C LEU A 4 1.39 4.34 19.24
N VAL A 5 1.84 5.60 19.35
CA VAL A 5 3.00 5.99 20.15
C VAL A 5 2.55 6.22 21.59
N LYS A 6 3.10 5.44 22.53
CA LYS A 6 2.74 5.52 23.96
C LYS A 6 3.80 6.18 24.83
N GLU A 7 5.03 6.25 24.34
CA GLU A 7 6.18 6.78 25.07
C GLU A 7 6.86 7.92 24.31
N PHE A 8 7.23 8.97 25.02
CA PHE A 8 7.91 10.14 24.47
C PHE A 8 9.18 10.44 25.30
N PRO A 9 10.24 11.00 24.66
CA PRO A 9 10.35 11.39 23.25
C PRO A 9 10.51 10.19 22.31
N ARG A 10 9.97 10.27 21.09
CA ARG A 10 10.08 9.24 20.06
C ARG A 10 10.38 9.87 18.71
N ILE A 11 11.40 9.38 18.00
CA ILE A 11 11.64 9.75 16.60
C ILE A 11 10.62 9.00 15.76
N PRO A 12 9.76 9.70 14.98
CA PRO A 12 8.77 9.05 14.13
C PRO A 12 9.40 8.51 12.83
N GLY A 13 8.55 7.99 11.91
CA GLY A 13 8.93 7.41 10.63
C GLY A 13 8.92 5.88 10.70
N ILE A 14 7.93 5.27 10.03
CA ILE A 14 7.68 3.81 10.09
C ILE A 14 8.48 3.01 9.05
N ASP A 15 9.17 3.70 8.16
CA ASP A 15 10.02 3.12 7.12
C ASP A 15 11.20 4.03 6.83
N PHE A 16 12.26 3.45 6.33
CA PHE A 16 13.43 4.14 5.79
C PHE A 16 14.28 3.22 4.93
N SER A 17 15.17 3.81 4.14
CA SER A 17 16.25 3.15 3.45
C SER A 17 17.54 3.93 3.62
N GLY A 18 18.66 3.25 3.57
CA GLY A 18 19.96 3.90 3.76
C GLY A 18 21.12 2.92 3.56
N LYS A 19 22.31 3.38 3.91
CA LYS A 19 23.54 2.56 3.90
C LYS A 19 23.95 2.20 5.31
N VAL A 20 24.38 0.97 5.49
CA VAL A 20 24.95 0.51 6.76
C VAL A 20 26.26 1.24 7.01
N VAL A 21 26.37 1.93 8.13
CA VAL A 21 27.60 2.59 8.56
C VAL A 21 28.42 1.71 9.49
N GLU A 22 27.73 0.94 10.34
CA GLU A 22 28.33 0.00 11.30
C GLU A 22 27.38 -1.18 11.52
N SER A 23 27.92 -2.39 11.67
CA SER A 23 27.16 -3.60 11.96
C SER A 23 27.98 -4.56 12.82
N ASN A 24 27.30 -5.17 13.81
CA ASN A 24 27.82 -6.30 14.57
C ASN A 24 27.24 -7.65 14.07
N SER A 25 26.57 -7.65 12.93
CA SER A 25 25.97 -8.84 12.31
C SER A 25 26.76 -9.26 11.09
N GLU A 26 27.00 -10.55 10.94
CA GLU A 26 27.63 -11.13 9.73
C GLU A 26 26.80 -10.95 8.46
N ASN A 27 25.48 -10.74 8.59
CA ASN A 27 24.56 -10.59 7.45
C ASN A 27 24.70 -9.23 6.77
N PHE A 28 25.22 -8.21 7.46
CA PHE A 28 25.31 -6.85 6.96
C PHE A 28 26.72 -6.30 7.17
N LYS A 29 27.26 -5.68 6.15
CA LYS A 29 28.55 -4.99 6.18
C LYS A 29 28.38 -3.51 5.83
N LYS A 30 29.39 -2.72 6.17
CA LYS A 30 29.44 -1.30 5.81
C LYS A 30 29.16 -1.12 4.31
N ASP A 31 28.40 -0.08 3.98
CA ASP A 31 27.95 0.31 2.65
C ASP A 31 26.86 -0.60 2.01
N ASP A 32 26.43 -1.68 2.67
CA ASP A 32 25.23 -2.41 2.23
C ASP A 32 24.02 -1.47 2.21
N GLU A 33 23.30 -1.42 1.10
CA GLU A 33 22.03 -0.70 1.00
C GLU A 33 20.91 -1.54 1.60
N VAL A 34 20.14 -0.94 2.50
CA VAL A 34 19.10 -1.63 3.29
C VAL A 34 17.79 -0.87 3.28
N ILE A 35 16.72 -1.63 3.46
CA ILE A 35 15.35 -1.16 3.54
C ILE A 35 14.73 -1.67 4.84
N LEU A 36 14.02 -0.81 5.55
CA LEU A 36 13.16 -1.18 6.66
C LEU A 36 11.75 -0.68 6.39
N THR A 37 10.76 -1.56 6.51
CA THR A 37 9.34 -1.21 6.48
C THR A 37 8.62 -1.98 7.59
N GLY A 38 7.73 -1.33 8.30
CA GLY A 38 6.97 -1.95 9.40
C GLY A 38 7.79 -2.22 10.66
N CYS A 39 7.67 -3.42 11.23
CA CYS A 39 8.34 -3.83 12.48
C CYS A 39 8.07 -2.89 13.67
N ARG A 40 7.04 -2.06 13.61
CA ARG A 40 6.65 -1.05 14.59
C ARG A 40 7.74 -0.01 14.90
N VAL A 41 8.68 0.18 13.98
CA VAL A 41 9.67 1.26 14.03
C VAL A 41 8.94 2.60 13.89
N GLY A 42 9.34 3.62 14.65
CA GLY A 42 8.61 4.89 14.75
C GLY A 42 7.41 4.86 15.70
N GLU A 43 7.02 3.67 16.20
CA GLU A 43 5.92 3.49 17.15
C GLU A 43 6.44 3.08 18.55
N ILE A 44 7.11 1.93 18.64
CA ILE A 44 7.65 1.39 19.90
C ILE A 44 9.17 1.51 20.01
N SER A 45 9.85 1.77 18.90
CA SER A 45 11.28 2.10 18.82
C SER A 45 11.46 3.38 18.00
N HIS A 46 12.64 4.00 18.03
CA HIS A 46 12.93 5.17 17.19
C HIS A 46 12.83 4.84 15.72
N GLY A 47 12.32 5.79 14.93
CA GLY A 47 12.00 5.65 13.53
C GLY A 47 12.98 6.31 12.57
N GLY A 48 12.55 6.44 11.32
CA GLY A 48 13.38 6.83 10.17
C GLY A 48 13.51 8.34 9.93
N TYR A 49 12.82 9.21 10.65
CA TYR A 49 13.00 10.66 10.51
C TYR A 49 14.26 11.13 11.24
N SER A 50 15.38 10.58 10.79
CA SER A 50 16.71 10.79 11.38
C SER A 50 17.77 10.46 10.34
N GLN A 51 18.90 11.14 10.37
CA GLN A 51 20.05 10.85 9.50
C GLN A 51 20.69 9.50 9.82
N PHE A 52 20.60 9.04 11.06
CA PHE A 52 21.08 7.74 11.51
C PHE A 52 20.01 7.01 12.31
N ALA A 53 19.91 5.70 12.12
CA ALA A 53 19.00 4.84 12.86
C ALA A 53 19.72 3.59 13.32
N LYS A 54 19.53 3.21 14.60
CA LYS A 54 20.02 1.95 15.16
C LYS A 54 18.85 0.97 15.25
N VAL A 55 18.94 -0.15 14.54
CA VAL A 55 17.84 -1.13 14.44
C VAL A 55 18.35 -2.56 14.55
N LYS A 56 17.44 -3.50 14.83
CA LYS A 56 17.74 -4.93 14.83
C LYS A 56 17.97 -5.41 13.39
N LYS A 57 18.93 -6.31 13.19
CA LYS A 57 19.22 -6.92 11.88
C LYS A 57 17.99 -7.59 11.26
N ASP A 58 17.14 -8.22 12.06
CA ASP A 58 15.96 -8.97 11.59
C ASP A 58 14.83 -8.08 11.08
N PHE A 59 14.98 -6.76 11.18
CA PHE A 59 14.06 -5.77 10.61
C PHE A 59 14.46 -5.31 9.20
N LEU A 60 15.70 -5.58 8.81
CA LEU A 60 16.31 -5.08 7.59
C LEU A 60 16.22 -6.09 6.44
N VAL A 61 15.90 -5.58 5.26
CA VAL A 61 16.06 -6.28 3.99
C VAL A 61 17.18 -5.60 3.22
N LYS A 62 18.06 -6.36 2.58
CA LYS A 62 19.01 -5.79 1.61
C LYS A 62 18.24 -5.23 0.42
N SER A 63 18.61 -4.05 -0.04
CA SER A 63 17.98 -3.46 -1.23
C SER A 63 18.15 -4.41 -2.42
N PRO A 64 17.07 -4.71 -3.17
CA PRO A 64 17.20 -5.48 -4.39
C PRO A 64 18.15 -4.79 -5.38
N LYS A 65 18.89 -5.58 -6.15
CA LYS A 65 19.83 -5.04 -7.15
C LYS A 65 19.11 -4.10 -8.13
N GLY A 66 19.67 -2.92 -8.32
CA GLY A 66 19.13 -1.91 -9.22
C GLY A 66 18.05 -1.00 -8.61
N ILE A 67 17.70 -1.18 -7.34
CA ILE A 67 16.78 -0.31 -6.61
C ILE A 67 17.57 0.59 -5.66
N SER A 68 17.59 1.89 -5.97
CA SER A 68 18.24 2.88 -5.10
C SER A 68 17.46 3.11 -3.80
N THR A 69 18.12 3.63 -2.77
CA THR A 69 17.49 4.02 -1.51
C THR A 69 16.32 4.97 -1.71
N LYS A 70 16.44 5.94 -2.63
CA LYS A 70 15.33 6.83 -3.03
C LYS A 70 14.15 6.05 -3.61
N GLN A 71 14.38 5.16 -4.55
CA GLN A 71 13.33 4.32 -5.16
C GLN A 71 12.66 3.43 -4.14
N ALA A 72 13.43 2.86 -3.20
CA ALA A 72 12.89 2.09 -2.09
C ALA A 72 11.91 2.92 -1.25
N MET A 73 12.19 4.20 -0.98
CA MET A 73 11.30 5.07 -0.19
C MET A 73 10.15 5.67 -1.01
N ILE A 74 10.28 5.77 -2.31
CA ILE A 74 9.13 6.04 -3.19
C ILE A 74 8.04 4.97 -2.98
N LEU A 75 8.42 3.72 -2.85
CA LEU A 75 7.51 2.63 -2.47
C LEU A 75 7.20 2.66 -0.97
N GLY A 76 8.21 2.55 -0.12
CA GLY A 76 8.08 2.48 1.31
C GLY A 76 7.10 1.40 1.77
N THR A 77 6.51 1.58 2.94
CA THR A 77 5.46 0.71 3.47
C THR A 77 4.22 0.68 2.58
N ALA A 78 3.89 1.79 1.92
CA ALA A 78 2.72 1.86 1.05
C ALA A 78 2.87 0.98 -0.20
N GLY A 79 3.99 1.05 -0.91
CA GLY A 79 4.25 0.18 -2.06
C GLY A 79 4.39 -1.28 -1.68
N PHE A 80 5.05 -1.56 -0.56
CA PHE A 80 5.12 -2.91 0.01
C PHE A 80 3.73 -3.49 0.28
N THR A 81 2.83 -2.70 0.90
CA THR A 81 1.44 -3.10 1.15
C THR A 81 0.67 -3.33 -0.15
N ALA A 82 0.85 -2.47 -1.15
CA ALA A 82 0.21 -2.62 -2.45
C ALA A 82 0.61 -3.93 -3.15
N LEU A 83 1.89 -4.29 -3.13
CA LEU A 83 2.38 -5.56 -3.64
C LEU A 83 1.74 -6.75 -2.91
N MET A 84 1.65 -6.69 -1.57
CA MET A 84 1.00 -7.74 -0.79
C MET A 84 -0.49 -7.88 -1.14
N CYS A 85 -1.21 -6.78 -1.33
CA CYS A 85 -2.61 -6.78 -1.79
C CYS A 85 -2.72 -7.43 -3.18
N ALA A 86 -1.86 -7.05 -4.12
CA ALA A 86 -1.87 -7.59 -5.47
C ALA A 86 -1.58 -9.10 -5.49
N PHE A 87 -0.63 -9.57 -4.68
CA PHE A 87 -0.37 -11.01 -4.53
C PHE A 87 -1.53 -11.76 -3.87
N ALA A 88 -2.24 -11.15 -2.92
CA ALA A 88 -3.43 -11.76 -2.34
C ALA A 88 -4.53 -11.96 -3.40
N ILE A 89 -4.74 -10.99 -4.29
CA ILE A 89 -5.69 -11.12 -5.40
C ILE A 89 -5.22 -12.19 -6.39
N LYS A 90 -3.94 -12.20 -6.75
CA LYS A 90 -3.38 -13.20 -7.68
C LYS A 90 -3.51 -14.63 -7.14
N ALA A 91 -3.42 -14.82 -5.83
CA ALA A 91 -3.61 -16.13 -5.20
C ALA A 91 -5.00 -16.74 -5.47
N ARG A 92 -6.01 -15.94 -5.85
CA ARG A 92 -7.31 -16.46 -6.31
C ARG A 92 -7.15 -17.40 -7.49
N GLU A 93 -6.26 -17.12 -8.43
CA GLU A 93 -6.03 -17.95 -9.61
C GLU A 93 -5.52 -19.35 -9.21
N GLU A 94 -4.69 -19.42 -8.18
CA GLU A 94 -4.20 -20.71 -7.63
C GLU A 94 -5.30 -21.45 -6.87
N ILE A 95 -6.07 -20.73 -6.03
CA ILE A 95 -7.19 -21.30 -5.26
C ILE A 95 -8.27 -21.88 -6.18
N LEU A 96 -8.51 -21.25 -7.33
CA LEU A 96 -9.53 -21.66 -8.31
C LEU A 96 -8.93 -22.40 -9.51
N LEU A 97 -7.82 -23.10 -9.32
CA LEU A 97 -7.21 -24.02 -10.30
C LEU A 97 -6.98 -23.37 -11.68
N GLY A 98 -6.61 -22.09 -11.70
CA GLY A 98 -6.24 -21.36 -12.91
C GLY A 98 -7.35 -20.47 -13.50
N GLU A 99 -8.50 -20.36 -12.85
CA GLU A 99 -9.49 -19.35 -13.26
C GLU A 99 -8.90 -17.94 -13.15
N LYS A 100 -8.85 -17.24 -14.28
CA LYS A 100 -8.18 -15.94 -14.38
C LYS A 100 -8.96 -14.83 -13.65
N VAL A 101 -8.22 -14.01 -12.93
CA VAL A 101 -8.68 -12.69 -12.48
C VAL A 101 -8.76 -11.80 -13.71
N LYS A 102 -9.85 -11.03 -13.85
CA LYS A 102 -10.05 -10.08 -14.96
C LYS A 102 -10.27 -8.66 -14.46
N ASP A 103 -11.32 -8.46 -13.68
CA ASP A 103 -11.79 -7.14 -13.28
C ASP A 103 -11.45 -6.88 -11.81
N VAL A 104 -10.65 -5.87 -11.54
CA VAL A 104 -10.18 -5.53 -10.20
C VAL A 104 -10.50 -4.08 -9.86
N LEU A 105 -11.04 -3.87 -8.66
CA LEU A 105 -11.29 -2.55 -8.10
C LEU A 105 -10.15 -2.12 -7.18
N VAL A 106 -9.73 -0.86 -7.27
CA VAL A 106 -8.81 -0.24 -6.31
C VAL A 106 -9.45 1.00 -5.72
N THR A 107 -9.75 0.99 -4.41
CA THR A 107 -10.30 2.17 -3.72
C THR A 107 -9.17 3.06 -3.18
N GLY A 108 -9.41 4.36 -3.08
CA GLY A 108 -8.39 5.32 -2.68
C GLY A 108 -7.19 5.35 -3.63
N ALA A 109 -7.46 5.18 -4.92
CA ALA A 109 -6.46 4.93 -5.96
C ALA A 109 -5.39 6.03 -6.11
N THR A 110 -5.68 7.28 -5.74
CA THR A 110 -4.71 8.39 -5.76
C THR A 110 -3.77 8.43 -4.55
N GLY A 111 -4.00 7.57 -3.55
CA GLY A 111 -3.15 7.46 -2.37
C GLY A 111 -1.89 6.61 -2.62
N GLY A 112 -1.00 6.59 -1.63
CA GLY A 112 0.30 5.89 -1.75
C GLY A 112 0.18 4.39 -2.01
N VAL A 113 -0.75 3.69 -1.36
CA VAL A 113 -1.01 2.26 -1.62
C VAL A 113 -1.77 2.08 -2.94
N GLY A 114 -2.85 2.85 -3.13
CA GLY A 114 -3.74 2.69 -4.28
C GLY A 114 -3.05 2.91 -5.61
N SER A 115 -2.20 3.94 -5.74
CA SER A 115 -1.46 4.24 -6.98
C SER A 115 -0.51 3.11 -7.38
N VAL A 116 0.22 2.55 -6.43
CA VAL A 116 1.10 1.40 -6.68
C VAL A 116 0.28 0.14 -6.97
N ALA A 117 -0.85 -0.08 -6.28
CA ALA A 117 -1.73 -1.22 -6.54
C ALA A 117 -2.28 -1.18 -7.97
N VAL A 118 -2.72 -0.01 -8.46
CA VAL A 118 -3.14 0.17 -9.87
C VAL A 118 -2.04 -0.28 -10.82
N MET A 119 -0.81 0.19 -10.64
CA MET A 119 0.31 -0.17 -11.50
C MET A 119 0.59 -1.68 -11.49
N VAL A 120 0.69 -2.29 -10.31
CA VAL A 120 1.03 -3.72 -10.19
C VAL A 120 -0.06 -4.62 -10.75
N LEU A 121 -1.33 -4.32 -10.47
CA LEU A 121 -2.46 -5.11 -10.98
C LEU A 121 -2.61 -5.00 -12.50
N SER A 122 -2.38 -3.81 -13.06
CA SER A 122 -2.30 -3.62 -14.51
C SER A 122 -1.14 -4.40 -15.12
N LYS A 123 0.02 -4.46 -14.46
CA LYS A 123 1.17 -5.26 -14.89
C LYS A 123 0.88 -6.77 -14.86
N PHE A 124 -0.04 -7.24 -14.00
CA PHE A 124 -0.56 -8.61 -14.04
C PHE A 124 -1.53 -8.87 -15.20
N GLY A 125 -1.89 -7.83 -15.95
CA GLY A 125 -2.82 -7.92 -17.09
C GLY A 125 -4.29 -7.83 -16.70
N TYR A 126 -4.61 -7.32 -15.51
CA TYR A 126 -6.00 -7.16 -15.07
C TYR A 126 -6.61 -5.84 -15.55
N ASN A 127 -7.92 -5.82 -15.74
CA ASN A 127 -8.70 -4.61 -15.99
C ASN A 127 -8.88 -3.87 -14.65
N VAL A 128 -8.11 -2.82 -14.42
CA VAL A 128 -8.12 -2.10 -13.15
C VAL A 128 -9.07 -0.92 -13.21
N THR A 129 -10.11 -0.95 -12.37
CA THR A 129 -10.97 0.21 -12.11
C THR A 129 -10.50 0.93 -10.86
N ALA A 130 -10.09 2.18 -11.02
CA ALA A 130 -9.59 3.02 -9.95
C ALA A 130 -10.70 3.92 -9.37
N VAL A 131 -10.93 3.87 -8.04
CA VAL A 131 -11.91 4.73 -7.36
C VAL A 131 -11.17 5.85 -6.62
N THR A 132 -11.56 7.09 -6.90
CA THR A 132 -10.97 8.27 -6.27
C THR A 132 -11.98 9.38 -6.06
N GLY A 133 -11.77 10.24 -5.05
CA GLY A 133 -12.47 11.51 -4.91
C GLY A 133 -11.76 12.68 -5.61
N LYS A 134 -10.65 12.41 -6.31
CA LYS A 134 -9.82 13.40 -6.99
C LYS A 134 -9.85 13.14 -8.49
N MET A 135 -10.98 13.47 -9.14
CA MET A 135 -11.19 13.21 -10.57
C MET A 135 -10.24 14.01 -11.48
N ASP A 136 -9.67 15.10 -10.99
CA ASP A 136 -8.57 15.83 -11.64
C ASP A 136 -7.30 14.99 -11.83
N LYS A 137 -7.16 13.87 -11.10
CA LYS A 137 -6.04 12.91 -11.20
C LYS A 137 -6.36 11.69 -12.08
N ALA A 138 -7.52 11.65 -12.76
CA ALA A 138 -7.92 10.50 -13.57
C ALA A 138 -6.88 10.13 -14.64
N GLU A 139 -6.31 11.12 -15.35
CA GLU A 139 -5.28 10.85 -16.37
C GLU A 139 -3.99 10.28 -15.77
N SER A 140 -3.60 10.73 -14.58
CA SER A 140 -2.44 10.13 -13.88
C SER A 140 -2.71 8.67 -13.50
N LEU A 141 -3.94 8.33 -13.08
CA LEU A 141 -4.32 6.95 -12.80
C LEU A 141 -4.34 6.06 -14.06
N LYS A 142 -4.78 6.60 -15.19
CA LYS A 142 -4.71 5.89 -16.48
C LYS A 142 -3.26 5.64 -16.91
N LYS A 143 -2.35 6.63 -16.73
CA LYS A 143 -0.91 6.44 -16.97
C LYS A 143 -0.31 5.34 -16.09
N LEU A 144 -0.79 5.19 -14.84
CA LEU A 144 -0.41 4.10 -13.95
C LEU A 144 -0.99 2.74 -14.36
N GLY A 145 -1.89 2.70 -15.33
CA GLY A 145 -2.49 1.49 -15.89
C GLY A 145 -3.94 1.25 -15.53
N ALA A 146 -4.66 2.22 -14.96
CA ALA A 146 -6.10 2.08 -14.76
C ALA A 146 -6.82 2.03 -16.10
N SER A 147 -7.65 1.00 -16.31
CA SER A 147 -8.54 0.87 -17.49
C SER A 147 -9.73 1.82 -17.39
N SER A 148 -10.19 2.11 -16.18
CA SER A 148 -11.27 3.06 -15.91
C SER A 148 -11.06 3.76 -14.56
N VAL A 149 -11.67 4.95 -14.42
CA VAL A 149 -11.65 5.73 -13.17
C VAL A 149 -13.08 6.11 -12.83
N ILE A 150 -13.48 5.87 -11.58
CA ILE A 150 -14.81 6.12 -11.03
C ILE A 150 -14.70 7.11 -9.87
N ASP A 151 -15.64 8.05 -9.80
CA ASP A 151 -15.77 8.93 -8.64
C ASP A 151 -16.23 8.12 -7.41
N ARG A 152 -15.55 8.34 -6.26
CA ARG A 152 -15.93 7.69 -5.00
C ARG A 152 -17.39 7.94 -4.60
N LYS A 153 -18.03 8.99 -5.13
CA LYS A 153 -19.45 9.29 -4.91
C LYS A 153 -20.36 8.14 -5.32
N GLU A 154 -19.97 7.31 -6.28
CA GLU A 154 -20.72 6.11 -6.68
C GLU A 154 -20.78 5.04 -5.57
N PHE A 155 -19.96 5.18 -4.53
CA PHE A 155 -19.88 4.32 -3.35
C PHE A 155 -20.46 5.00 -2.09
N GLU A 156 -21.19 6.10 -2.25
CA GLU A 156 -21.90 6.78 -1.16
C GLU A 156 -23.27 6.11 -0.90
N GLY A 157 -23.79 6.33 0.31
CA GLY A 157 -25.07 5.76 0.75
C GLY A 157 -24.93 4.35 1.38
N GLU A 158 -26.07 3.71 1.58
CA GLU A 158 -26.12 2.38 2.20
C GLU A 158 -25.76 1.29 1.18
N PRO A 159 -24.81 0.40 1.51
CA PRO A 159 -24.45 -0.69 0.64
C PRO A 159 -25.59 -1.70 0.52
N LYS A 160 -25.81 -2.24 -0.67
CA LYS A 160 -26.77 -3.34 -0.86
C LYS A 160 -26.27 -4.58 -0.15
N LEU A 161 -27.19 -5.39 0.39
CA LEU A 161 -26.86 -6.69 0.99
C LEU A 161 -26.09 -7.59 0.03
N LEU A 162 -26.48 -7.53 -1.27
CA LEU A 162 -25.84 -8.25 -2.36
C LEU A 162 -26.01 -7.39 -3.65
N GLY A 163 -24.94 -6.75 -4.07
CA GLY A 163 -24.93 -5.89 -5.28
C GLY A 163 -24.70 -6.69 -6.56
N LYS A 164 -24.57 -5.98 -7.70
CA LYS A 164 -24.18 -6.58 -8.98
C LYS A 164 -22.78 -7.19 -8.86
N SER A 165 -22.61 -8.40 -9.37
CA SER A 165 -21.35 -9.14 -9.36
C SER A 165 -20.39 -8.58 -10.43
N ILE A 166 -19.38 -7.80 -10.04
CA ILE A 166 -18.53 -7.04 -10.95
C ILE A 166 -17.05 -7.39 -10.80
N TRP A 167 -16.53 -7.51 -9.55
CA TRP A 167 -15.10 -7.55 -9.27
C TRP A 167 -14.61 -8.96 -8.93
N ASP A 168 -13.60 -9.45 -9.62
CA ASP A 168 -12.87 -10.67 -9.26
C ASP A 168 -11.97 -10.44 -8.04
N GLY A 169 -11.45 -9.23 -7.92
CA GLY A 169 -10.60 -8.79 -6.83
C GLY A 169 -10.82 -7.33 -6.44
N VAL A 170 -10.53 -6.99 -5.20
CA VAL A 170 -10.59 -5.62 -4.68
C VAL A 170 -9.36 -5.35 -3.84
N VAL A 171 -8.70 -4.21 -4.06
CA VAL A 171 -7.76 -3.63 -3.11
C VAL A 171 -8.44 -2.46 -2.43
N ASP A 172 -8.68 -2.56 -1.13
CA ASP A 172 -9.32 -1.50 -0.38
C ASP A 172 -8.35 -0.81 0.59
N THR A 173 -8.21 0.51 0.40
CA THR A 173 -7.40 1.39 1.24
C THR A 173 -8.24 2.35 2.08
N VAL A 174 -9.56 2.28 1.98
CA VAL A 174 -10.48 3.30 2.50
C VAL A 174 -11.29 2.80 3.70
N GLY A 175 -11.75 1.55 3.67
CA GLY A 175 -12.62 1.04 4.73
C GLY A 175 -14.05 1.61 4.66
N GLY A 176 -14.78 1.50 5.78
CA GLY A 176 -16.12 2.07 5.92
C GLY A 176 -17.11 1.58 4.88
N ASN A 177 -18.01 2.46 4.46
CA ASN A 177 -19.04 2.15 3.46
C ASN A 177 -18.47 1.80 2.09
N ILE A 178 -17.36 2.40 1.68
CA ILE A 178 -16.70 2.08 0.40
C ILE A 178 -16.30 0.61 0.35
N LEU A 179 -15.67 0.10 1.42
CA LEU A 179 -15.34 -1.32 1.55
C LEU A 179 -16.60 -2.19 1.54
N ALA A 180 -17.67 -1.79 2.23
CA ALA A 180 -18.93 -2.54 2.26
C ALA A 180 -19.58 -2.63 0.87
N HIS A 181 -19.60 -1.55 0.11
CA HIS A 181 -20.04 -1.55 -1.30
C HIS A 181 -19.19 -2.49 -2.16
N ALA A 182 -17.86 -2.40 -2.05
CA ALA A 182 -16.94 -3.24 -2.81
C ALA A 182 -17.15 -4.74 -2.52
N ILE A 183 -17.33 -5.11 -1.25
CA ILE A 183 -17.67 -6.48 -0.84
C ILE A 183 -18.96 -6.94 -1.49
N SER A 184 -20.01 -6.11 -1.46
CA SER A 184 -21.33 -6.47 -2.02
C SER A 184 -21.30 -6.70 -3.53
N GLN A 185 -20.33 -6.08 -4.23
CA GLN A 185 -20.16 -6.15 -5.69
C GLN A 185 -19.12 -7.20 -6.13
N THR A 186 -18.50 -7.89 -5.19
CA THR A 186 -17.48 -8.90 -5.49
C THR A 186 -18.13 -10.17 -6.07
N LYS A 187 -17.52 -10.73 -7.12
CA LYS A 187 -17.93 -11.95 -7.81
C LYS A 187 -17.74 -13.19 -6.93
N HIS A 188 -18.26 -14.33 -7.41
CA HIS A 188 -18.08 -15.63 -6.77
C HIS A 188 -16.59 -15.93 -6.56
N SER A 189 -16.26 -16.35 -5.33
CA SER A 189 -14.89 -16.64 -4.88
C SER A 189 -13.89 -15.49 -5.02
N GLY A 190 -14.37 -14.24 -5.19
CA GLY A 190 -13.51 -13.06 -5.28
C GLY A 190 -12.80 -12.76 -3.96
N ILE A 191 -11.68 -12.04 -4.05
CA ILE A 191 -10.86 -11.65 -2.90
C ILE A 191 -10.89 -10.14 -2.72
N VAL A 192 -11.19 -9.70 -1.51
CA VAL A 192 -11.11 -8.31 -1.07
C VAL A 192 -9.92 -8.17 -0.13
N ALA A 193 -8.82 -7.59 -0.61
CA ALA A 193 -7.62 -7.29 0.16
C ALA A 193 -7.77 -5.92 0.83
N ALA A 194 -8.07 -5.90 2.12
CA ALA A 194 -8.29 -4.69 2.90
C ALA A 194 -7.04 -4.31 3.70
N CYS A 195 -6.54 -3.08 3.51
CA CYS A 195 -5.31 -2.61 4.16
C CYS A 195 -5.40 -1.20 4.75
N GLY A 196 -6.53 -0.51 4.59
CA GLY A 196 -6.66 0.87 5.05
C GLY A 196 -8.03 1.20 5.65
N ASN A 197 -8.10 2.38 6.28
CA ASN A 197 -9.28 2.85 6.99
C ASN A 197 -9.46 4.38 6.88
N ALA A 198 -9.00 4.98 5.78
CA ALA A 198 -9.04 6.43 5.57
C ALA A 198 -10.46 7.01 5.61
N GLY A 199 -11.48 6.23 5.23
CA GLY A 199 -12.90 6.60 5.27
C GLY A 199 -13.65 6.08 6.50
N GLY A 200 -13.01 5.28 7.34
CA GLY A 200 -13.61 4.80 8.60
C GLY A 200 -13.18 3.38 8.97
N ILE A 201 -13.30 3.07 10.27
CA ILE A 201 -12.89 1.78 10.86
C ILE A 201 -14.06 0.79 10.98
N LYS A 202 -15.29 1.27 10.88
CA LYS A 202 -16.48 0.40 10.99
C LYS A 202 -16.81 -0.18 9.63
N LEU A 203 -17.09 -1.48 9.58
CA LEU A 203 -17.54 -2.18 8.38
C LEU A 203 -19.00 -2.60 8.58
N ASN A 204 -19.91 -1.87 7.95
CA ASN A 204 -21.33 -2.16 7.96
C ASN A 204 -21.68 -2.99 6.70
N THR A 205 -21.65 -4.32 6.82
CA THR A 205 -21.94 -5.25 5.72
C THR A 205 -22.80 -6.41 6.18
N SER A 206 -23.26 -7.23 5.25
CA SER A 206 -24.01 -8.44 5.54
C SER A 206 -23.16 -9.70 5.33
N VAL A 207 -23.63 -10.84 5.82
CA VAL A 207 -23.00 -12.14 5.55
C VAL A 207 -23.27 -12.67 4.14
N MET A 208 -24.20 -12.06 3.39
CA MET A 208 -24.67 -12.56 2.09
C MET A 208 -23.56 -12.72 1.04
N PRO A 209 -22.62 -11.76 0.82
CA PRO A 209 -21.52 -11.96 -0.10
C PRO A 209 -20.63 -13.15 0.27
N PHE A 210 -20.45 -13.40 1.56
CA PHE A 210 -19.61 -14.49 2.05
C PHE A 210 -20.26 -15.86 1.85
N ILE A 211 -21.52 -16.04 2.23
CA ILE A 211 -22.19 -17.34 2.16
C ILE A 211 -22.70 -17.68 0.75
N LEU A 212 -23.15 -16.69 -0.04
CA LEU A 212 -23.73 -16.93 -1.36
C LEU A 212 -22.71 -16.85 -2.52
N ARG A 213 -21.60 -16.12 -2.32
CA ARG A 213 -20.56 -15.97 -3.34
C ARG A 213 -19.19 -16.43 -2.90
N GLY A 214 -19.04 -16.91 -1.66
CA GLY A 214 -17.73 -17.33 -1.14
C GLY A 214 -16.67 -16.23 -1.17
N VAL A 215 -17.09 -14.95 -1.06
CA VAL A 215 -16.17 -13.82 -1.04
C VAL A 215 -15.22 -13.95 0.15
N LYS A 216 -13.95 -13.65 -0.08
CA LYS A 216 -12.92 -13.67 0.96
C LYS A 216 -12.51 -12.23 1.29
N LEU A 217 -12.79 -11.79 2.52
CA LEU A 217 -12.22 -10.56 3.06
C LEU A 217 -10.88 -10.88 3.73
N TRP A 218 -9.80 -10.40 3.14
CA TRP A 218 -8.44 -10.69 3.58
C TRP A 218 -7.75 -9.42 4.08
N GLY A 219 -7.54 -9.34 5.41
CA GLY A 219 -6.77 -8.25 6.01
C GLY A 219 -5.29 -8.34 5.64
N ILE A 220 -4.71 -7.25 5.17
CA ILE A 220 -3.30 -7.18 4.78
C ILE A 220 -2.54 -6.41 5.87
N ASP A 221 -1.88 -7.15 6.74
CA ASP A 221 -0.94 -6.58 7.72
C ASP A 221 0.46 -6.53 7.10
N SER A 222 0.97 -5.31 6.87
CA SER A 222 2.32 -5.07 6.36
C SER A 222 3.35 -4.81 7.48
N VAL A 223 2.91 -4.78 8.74
CA VAL A 223 3.76 -4.50 9.91
C VAL A 223 4.37 -5.77 10.49
N ALA A 224 3.54 -6.80 10.77
CA ALA A 224 3.95 -8.05 11.40
C ALA A 224 4.28 -9.15 10.37
N VAL A 225 4.96 -8.79 9.30
CA VAL A 225 5.36 -9.71 8.22
C VAL A 225 6.70 -10.35 8.53
N SER A 226 6.83 -11.66 8.32
CA SER A 226 8.11 -12.38 8.47
C SER A 226 9.18 -11.83 7.51
N LEU A 227 10.45 -11.89 7.93
CA LEU A 227 11.57 -11.42 7.10
C LEU A 227 11.58 -12.10 5.73
N LYS A 228 11.43 -13.42 5.67
CA LYS A 228 11.37 -14.19 4.41
C LYS A 228 10.31 -13.67 3.44
N ARG A 229 9.10 -13.37 3.94
CA ARG A 229 8.02 -12.83 3.10
C ARG A 229 8.33 -11.40 2.66
N ARG A 230 8.96 -10.63 3.52
CA ARG A 230 9.39 -9.25 3.23
C ARG A 230 10.44 -9.23 2.12
N GLU A 231 11.46 -10.08 2.23
CA GLU A 231 12.49 -10.27 1.19
C GLU A 231 11.86 -10.68 -0.16
N PHE A 232 10.93 -11.65 -0.13
CA PHE A 232 10.21 -12.06 -1.34
C PHE A 232 9.47 -10.89 -2.00
N VAL A 233 8.70 -10.12 -1.24
CA VAL A 233 7.94 -8.98 -1.80
C VAL A 233 8.87 -7.93 -2.39
N TRP A 234 9.95 -7.58 -1.68
CA TRP A 234 10.94 -6.63 -2.18
C TRP A 234 11.66 -7.14 -3.42
N SER A 235 11.95 -8.42 -3.53
CA SER A 235 12.60 -9.00 -4.73
C SER A 235 11.77 -8.86 -6.01
N GLN A 236 10.44 -8.67 -5.89
CA GLN A 236 9.54 -8.53 -7.04
C GLN A 236 9.48 -7.10 -7.60
N VAL A 237 10.03 -6.11 -6.89
CA VAL A 237 9.90 -4.68 -7.23
C VAL A 237 10.46 -4.38 -8.61
N SER A 238 11.65 -4.87 -8.95
CA SER A 238 12.32 -4.57 -10.23
C SER A 238 11.51 -5.02 -11.46
N SER A 239 10.68 -6.05 -11.32
CA SER A 239 9.87 -6.59 -12.43
C SER A 239 8.48 -5.97 -12.53
N LEU A 240 7.96 -5.43 -11.42
CA LEU A 240 6.56 -4.99 -11.34
C LEU A 240 6.40 -3.47 -11.31
N ILE A 241 7.44 -2.72 -10.98
CA ILE A 241 7.35 -1.27 -10.79
C ILE A 241 8.07 -0.52 -11.92
N ASP A 242 7.32 0.36 -12.58
CA ASP A 242 7.91 1.35 -13.48
C ASP A 242 8.15 2.66 -12.72
N PHE A 243 9.39 2.88 -12.33
CA PHE A 243 9.79 4.09 -11.62
C PHE A 243 9.74 5.35 -12.48
N ASN A 244 9.76 5.26 -13.81
CA ASN A 244 9.64 6.45 -14.66
C ASN A 244 8.25 7.05 -14.51
N ILE A 245 7.22 6.21 -14.55
CA ILE A 245 5.83 6.65 -14.37
C ILE A 245 5.57 7.03 -12.90
N LEU A 246 6.03 6.21 -11.95
CA LEU A 246 5.77 6.45 -10.53
C LEU A 246 6.40 7.75 -10.03
N ASN A 247 7.57 8.12 -10.53
CA ASN A 247 8.27 9.36 -10.19
C ASN A 247 7.45 10.62 -10.49
N GLU A 248 6.55 10.59 -11.49
CA GLU A 248 5.66 11.74 -11.77
C GLU A 248 4.71 12.05 -10.60
N THR A 249 4.50 11.10 -9.69
CA THR A 249 3.60 11.24 -8.53
C THR A 249 4.33 11.52 -7.22
N VAL A 250 5.65 11.75 -7.26
CA VAL A 250 6.51 11.85 -6.08
C VAL A 250 6.86 13.30 -5.76
N GLN A 251 6.69 13.69 -4.51
CA GLN A 251 7.25 14.90 -3.94
C GLN A 251 8.39 14.56 -2.97
N ILE A 252 9.56 15.17 -3.15
CA ILE A 252 10.69 15.03 -2.22
C ILE A 252 10.77 16.29 -1.38
N VAL A 253 10.79 16.09 -0.07
CA VAL A 253 10.75 17.16 0.92
C VAL A 253 11.84 17.00 1.98
N SER A 254 12.23 18.10 2.61
CA SER A 254 13.06 18.09 3.81
C SER A 254 12.23 17.76 5.05
N MET A 255 12.89 17.48 6.17
CA MET A 255 12.19 17.28 7.45
C MET A 255 11.47 18.57 7.94
N LYS A 256 11.97 19.76 7.59
CA LYS A 256 11.35 21.04 7.98
C LYS A 256 9.99 21.23 7.31
N GLU A 257 9.85 20.80 6.06
CA GLU A 257 8.61 20.91 5.28
C GLU A 257 7.50 19.99 5.79
N LEU A 258 7.81 18.97 6.59
CA LEU A 258 6.82 18.04 7.14
C LEU A 258 5.76 18.72 8.01
N LEU A 259 6.12 19.80 8.74
CA LEU A 259 5.18 20.52 9.58
C LEU A 259 4.03 21.15 8.78
N GLU A 260 4.28 21.53 7.52
CA GLU A 260 3.26 22.06 6.61
C GLU A 260 2.48 20.95 5.90
N ILE A 261 3.12 19.80 5.69
CA ILE A 261 2.56 18.66 4.94
C ILE A 261 1.60 17.84 5.80
N PHE A 262 1.92 17.59 7.06
CA PHE A 262 1.07 16.75 7.93
C PHE A 262 -0.38 17.23 8.04
N PRO A 263 -0.68 18.53 8.21
CA PRO A 263 -2.05 19.02 8.21
C PRO A 263 -2.79 18.74 6.90
N LYS A 264 -2.12 18.88 5.75
CA LYS A 264 -2.69 18.57 4.43
C LYS A 264 -2.98 17.08 4.27
N MET A 265 -2.08 16.23 4.75
CA MET A 265 -2.30 14.77 4.75
C MET A 265 -3.53 14.39 5.60
N LEU A 266 -3.67 14.96 6.79
CA LEU A 266 -4.83 14.69 7.66
C LEU A 266 -6.16 15.13 7.05
N LYS A 267 -6.15 16.17 6.21
CA LYS A 267 -7.32 16.64 5.45
C LYS A 267 -7.56 15.85 4.15
N GLY A 268 -6.66 14.89 3.81
CA GLY A 268 -6.74 14.13 2.56
C GLY A 268 -6.40 14.95 1.30
N GLU A 269 -5.73 16.09 1.46
CA GLU A 269 -5.37 17.00 0.36
C GLU A 269 -4.13 16.54 -0.43
N THR A 270 -3.37 15.59 0.10
CA THR A 270 -2.17 15.04 -0.57
C THR A 270 -2.53 13.89 -1.50
N SER A 271 -1.70 13.66 -2.52
CA SER A 271 -1.80 12.52 -3.45
C SER A 271 -0.40 11.98 -3.76
N GLY A 272 -0.34 10.75 -4.30
CA GLY A 272 0.93 10.11 -4.66
C GLY A 272 1.80 9.80 -3.45
N ARG A 273 3.10 10.06 -3.58
CA ARG A 273 4.11 9.75 -2.56
C ARG A 273 4.86 10.99 -2.11
N ILE A 274 5.06 11.09 -0.81
CA ILE A 274 5.93 12.10 -0.21
C ILE A 274 7.12 11.37 0.40
N VAL A 275 8.31 11.67 -0.11
CA VAL A 275 9.58 11.10 0.34
C VAL A 275 10.35 12.16 1.10
N VAL A 276 10.80 11.83 2.29
CA VAL A 276 11.59 12.75 3.13
C VAL A 276 13.07 12.49 2.90
N ASP A 277 13.78 13.51 2.44
CA ASP A 277 15.24 13.51 2.43
C ASP A 277 15.74 14.08 3.75
N VAL A 278 16.21 13.20 4.62
CA VAL A 278 16.66 13.57 5.97
C VAL A 278 18.00 14.30 5.99
N ASN A 279 18.67 14.42 4.84
CA ASN A 279 19.94 15.12 4.69
C ASN A 279 19.79 16.53 4.05
N LYS A 280 18.55 16.91 3.66
CA LYS A 280 18.23 18.17 2.99
C LYS A 280 17.75 19.25 3.99
#